data_5f687e2a1a1bf19e14682c31cd09ce2b
#
_entry.id   5f687e2a1a1bf19e14682c31cd09ce2b
#
_cell.length_a   1.000
_cell.length_b   1.000
_cell.length_c   1.000
_cell.angle_alpha   90.00
_cell.angle_beta   90.00
_cell.angle_gamma   90.00
#
_symmetry.space_group_name_H-M   'P 1'
#
loop_
_entity.id
_entity.type
_entity.pdbx_description
1 polymer ?
#
loop_
_entity_poly.entity_id
_entity_poly.type
_entity_poly.pdbx_seq_one_letter_code
_entity_poly.pdbx_strand_id
1 'polypeptide(L)'
;MSGAERPAGTGQAGSAGQVVADYWAAAEARDWAAFGALLAEDVVYEVPQTRERVAGREAYLRFNVEGFPGDWHLAVQRIVSQDRAAMSMIEFSEGGTSQSGLCFFDLGEDGRIVRITDFWPDPYEPPPGRAHLAGRY
;
A
#
# COMPACT_ATOMS: atom_id res chain seq x y z
N MET A 1 5.90 -19.53 23.80
CA MET A 1 5.55 -19.24 23.35
C MET A 1 5.73 -18.86 22.68
N SER A 2 5.80 -18.88 22.98
CA SER A 2 5.48 -18.42 22.26
C SER A 2 5.56 -17.84 21.72
N GLY A 3 5.76 -17.75 21.92
CA GLY A 3 5.33 -17.17 21.35
C GLY A 3 5.42 -16.61 20.88
N ALA A 4 5.60 -16.76 21.19
CA ALA A 4 5.27 -16.33 20.72
C ALA A 4 5.32 -15.91 20.26
N GLU A 5 5.35 -15.98 20.39
CA GLU A 5 4.98 -15.73 19.91
C GLU A 5 4.88 -15.16 19.34
N ARG A 6 4.84 -15.04 19.48
CA ARG A 6 4.31 -14.58 18.93
C ARG A 6 4.10 -13.93 18.76
N PRO A 7 4.05 -13.90 19.13
CA PRO A 7 3.45 -13.34 18.80
C PRO A 7 3.31 -12.71 18.41
N ALA A 8 3.26 -12.53 18.65
CA ALA A 8 2.74 -12.04 18.18
C ALA A 8 2.64 -11.64 17.63
N GLY A 9 2.66 -11.59 17.70
CA GLY A 9 2.03 -11.36 17.18
C GLY A 9 1.97 -11.42 16.51
N THR A 10 1.87 -11.56 16.68
CA THR A 10 1.61 -11.90 16.16
C THR A 10 1.36 -12.03 15.52
N GLY A 11 2.06 -11.70 15.62
CA GLY A 11 1.29 -11.95 14.45
C GLY A 11 0.31 -12.41 14.42
N GLN A 12 -0.24 -12.02 14.51
CA GLN A 12 -1.48 -12.54 14.44
C GLN A 12 -1.82 -12.90 13.06
N ALA A 13 -2.11 -14.12 12.85
CA ALA A 13 -2.59 -14.60 11.59
C ALA A 13 -3.79 -13.79 11.20
N GLY A 14 -3.83 -13.33 9.96
CA GLY A 14 -4.93 -12.53 9.49
C GLY A 14 -4.91 -11.10 9.95
N SER A 15 -3.83 -10.68 10.54
CA SER A 15 -3.71 -9.27 10.92
C SER A 15 -3.74 -8.41 9.67
N ALA A 16 -4.21 -7.19 9.80
CA ALA A 16 -4.23 -6.24 8.69
C ALA A 16 -2.83 -6.03 8.15
N GLY A 17 -1.83 -5.98 9.02
CA GLY A 17 -0.45 -5.81 8.59
C GLY A 17 0.03 -6.94 7.70
N GLN A 18 -0.33 -8.19 8.03
CA GLN A 18 0.06 -9.33 7.22
C GLN A 18 -0.63 -9.31 5.87
N VAL A 19 -1.90 -8.97 5.84
CA VAL A 19 -2.63 -8.86 4.57
C VAL A 19 -1.99 -7.82 3.67
N VAL A 20 -1.58 -6.69 4.22
CA VAL A 20 -0.93 -5.63 3.45
C VAL A 20 0.46 -6.07 2.97
N ALA A 21 1.21 -6.80 3.80
CA ALA A 21 2.49 -7.36 3.36
C ALA A 21 2.29 -8.31 2.19
N ASP A 22 1.28 -9.19 2.27
CA ASP A 22 0.97 -10.12 1.19
C ASP A 22 0.51 -9.39 -0.07
N TYR A 23 -0.24 -8.30 0.07
CA TYR A 23 -0.68 -7.46 -1.03
C TYR A 23 0.52 -6.93 -1.84
N TRP A 24 1.49 -6.36 -1.15
CA TRP A 24 2.66 -5.81 -1.84
C TRP A 24 3.55 -6.92 -2.42
N ALA A 25 3.68 -8.05 -1.72
CA ALA A 25 4.44 -9.18 -2.25
C ALA A 25 3.82 -9.74 -3.52
N ALA A 26 2.49 -9.85 -3.56
CA ALA A 26 1.79 -10.33 -4.75
C ALA A 26 1.96 -9.36 -5.91
N ALA A 27 1.88 -8.05 -5.65
CA ALA A 27 2.08 -7.03 -6.69
C ALA A 27 3.50 -7.08 -7.24
N GLU A 28 4.50 -7.18 -6.38
CA GLU A 28 5.89 -7.27 -6.82
C GLU A 28 6.13 -8.52 -7.68
N ALA A 29 5.50 -9.63 -7.30
CA ALA A 29 5.61 -10.87 -8.05
C ALA A 29 4.74 -10.90 -9.31
N ARG A 30 3.90 -9.90 -9.51
CA ARG A 30 2.91 -9.88 -10.60
C ARG A 30 1.96 -11.07 -10.50
N ASP A 31 1.74 -11.56 -9.28
CA ASP A 31 0.81 -12.66 -9.01
C ASP A 31 -0.58 -12.07 -8.79
N TRP A 32 -1.25 -11.79 -9.90
CA TRP A 32 -2.54 -11.07 -9.82
C TRP A 32 -3.67 -11.95 -9.28
N ALA A 33 -3.52 -13.27 -9.35
CA ALA A 33 -4.49 -14.16 -8.70
C ALA A 33 -4.40 -14.04 -7.18
N ALA A 34 -3.17 -14.07 -6.63
CA ALA A 34 -2.97 -13.92 -5.18
C ALA A 34 -3.38 -12.51 -4.73
N PHE A 35 -3.03 -11.49 -5.53
CA PHE A 35 -3.40 -10.10 -5.25
C PHE A 35 -4.92 -9.97 -5.16
N GLY A 36 -5.63 -10.48 -6.16
CA GLY A 36 -7.09 -10.39 -6.19
C GLY A 36 -7.77 -11.13 -5.06
N ALA A 37 -7.18 -12.24 -4.60
CA ALA A 37 -7.75 -13.02 -3.50
C ALA A 37 -7.78 -12.25 -2.18
N LEU A 38 -6.94 -11.22 -2.04
CA LEU A 38 -6.90 -10.39 -0.83
C LEU A 38 -7.96 -9.30 -0.84
N LEU A 39 -8.61 -9.06 -1.97
CA LEU A 39 -9.54 -7.95 -2.16
C LEU A 39 -10.98 -8.41 -2.02
N ALA A 40 -11.80 -7.60 -1.36
CA ALA A 40 -13.25 -7.82 -1.38
C ALA A 40 -13.77 -7.55 -2.79
N GLU A 41 -14.87 -8.19 -3.14
CA GLU A 41 -15.45 -8.02 -4.48
C GLU A 41 -15.81 -6.56 -4.76
N ASP A 42 -16.26 -5.84 -3.73
CA ASP A 42 -16.69 -4.46 -3.83
C ASP A 42 -15.64 -3.46 -3.33
N VAL A 43 -14.36 -3.84 -3.37
CA VAL A 43 -13.27 -2.96 -2.92
C VAL A 43 -13.31 -1.62 -3.65
N VAL A 44 -12.96 -0.55 -2.93
CA VAL A 44 -12.86 0.79 -3.51
C VAL A 44 -11.44 1.30 -3.31
N TYR A 45 -10.84 1.76 -4.41
CA TYR A 45 -9.50 2.32 -4.43
C TYR A 45 -9.59 3.80 -4.80
N GLU A 46 -8.92 4.66 -4.07
CA GLU A 46 -8.95 6.10 -4.32
C GLU A 46 -7.56 6.71 -4.24
N VAL A 47 -7.30 7.68 -5.14
CA VAL A 47 -6.11 8.51 -5.11
C VAL A 47 -6.57 9.96 -4.93
N PRO A 48 -6.53 10.48 -3.70
CA PRO A 48 -7.03 11.84 -3.46
C PRO A 48 -6.29 12.92 -4.24
N GLN A 49 -5.00 12.73 -4.51
CA GLN A 49 -4.21 13.75 -5.23
C GLN A 49 -4.68 13.95 -6.66
N THR A 50 -5.14 12.90 -7.32
CA THR A 50 -5.65 12.98 -8.70
C THR A 50 -7.16 12.93 -8.74
N ARG A 51 -7.80 12.58 -7.61
CA ARG A 51 -9.24 12.42 -7.48
C ARG A 51 -9.79 11.28 -8.31
N GLU A 52 -8.96 10.26 -8.53
CA GLU A 52 -9.38 9.04 -9.20
C GLU A 52 -10.00 8.07 -8.21
N ARG A 53 -10.98 7.31 -8.69
CA ARG A 53 -11.62 6.26 -7.91
C ARG A 53 -11.85 5.06 -8.81
N VAL A 54 -11.52 3.87 -8.30
CA VAL A 54 -11.76 2.62 -9.00
C VAL A 54 -12.64 1.77 -8.06
N ALA A 55 -13.78 1.34 -8.54
CA ALA A 55 -14.74 0.56 -7.74
C ALA A 55 -14.84 -0.85 -8.26
N GLY A 56 -14.65 -1.82 -7.37
CA GLY A 56 -14.77 -3.23 -7.67
C GLY A 56 -13.44 -3.92 -7.93
N ARG A 57 -13.38 -5.20 -7.53
CA ARG A 57 -12.15 -5.99 -7.64
C ARG A 57 -11.66 -6.13 -9.07
N GLU A 58 -12.56 -6.44 -10.00
CA GLU A 58 -12.16 -6.61 -11.40
C GLU A 58 -11.61 -5.34 -11.99
N ALA A 59 -12.25 -4.21 -11.73
CA ALA A 59 -11.80 -2.93 -12.22
C ALA A 59 -10.44 -2.55 -11.63
N TYR A 60 -10.24 -2.86 -10.35
CA TYR A 60 -8.97 -2.55 -9.69
C TYR A 60 -7.84 -3.45 -10.21
N LEU A 61 -8.14 -4.73 -10.49
CA LEU A 61 -7.14 -5.59 -11.13
C LEU A 61 -6.72 -5.04 -12.50
N ARG A 62 -7.70 -4.62 -13.32
CA ARG A 62 -7.40 -4.02 -14.62
C ARG A 62 -6.58 -2.73 -14.47
N PHE A 63 -6.92 -1.92 -13.48
CA PHE A 63 -6.19 -0.68 -13.22
C PHE A 63 -4.70 -0.97 -12.97
N ASN A 64 -4.41 -2.00 -12.17
CA ASN A 64 -3.03 -2.34 -11.86
C ASN A 64 -2.31 -2.99 -13.04
N VAL A 65 -2.97 -3.87 -13.78
CA VAL A 65 -2.35 -4.58 -14.89
C VAL A 65 -2.14 -3.66 -16.10
N GLU A 66 -3.16 -2.88 -16.43
CA GLU A 66 -3.12 -2.03 -17.63
C GLU A 66 -2.52 -0.66 -17.38
N GLY A 67 -2.68 -0.14 -16.16
CA GLY A 67 -2.24 1.21 -15.83
C GLY A 67 -0.75 1.33 -15.59
N PHE A 68 -0.08 0.22 -15.27
CA PHE A 68 1.34 0.25 -14.92
C PHE A 68 2.10 -0.85 -15.67
N PRO A 69 2.31 -0.67 -16.98
CA PRO A 69 2.90 -1.73 -17.80
C PRO A 69 4.42 -1.84 -17.71
N GLY A 70 5.10 -0.92 -17.03
CA GLY A 70 6.56 -0.88 -17.05
C GLY A 70 7.21 -1.94 -16.17
N ASP A 71 8.52 -1.91 -16.12
CA ASP A 71 9.32 -2.82 -15.29
C ASP A 71 9.59 -2.15 -13.95
N TRP A 72 8.53 -1.96 -13.18
CA TRP A 72 8.63 -1.33 -11.88
C TRP A 72 8.83 -2.37 -10.77
N HIS A 73 9.34 -1.88 -9.65
CA HIS A 73 9.57 -2.68 -8.46
C HIS A 73 9.05 -1.96 -7.23
N LEU A 74 8.62 -2.73 -6.25
CA LEU A 74 8.07 -2.23 -5.00
C LEU A 74 8.87 -2.80 -3.84
N ALA A 75 9.20 -1.92 -2.88
CA ALA A 75 9.87 -2.34 -1.65
C ALA A 75 9.08 -1.76 -0.48
N VAL A 76 8.64 -2.63 0.42
CA VAL A 76 7.94 -2.19 1.63
C VAL A 76 8.97 -1.63 2.60
N GLN A 77 8.77 -0.39 3.03
CA GLN A 77 9.65 0.26 4.00
C GLN A 77 9.07 0.18 5.41
N ARG A 78 7.75 0.23 5.53
CA ARG A 78 7.11 0.23 6.84
C ARG A 78 5.64 -0.14 6.71
N ILE A 79 5.16 -0.94 7.66
CA ILE A 79 3.73 -1.23 7.81
C ILE A 79 3.37 -0.99 9.26
N VAL A 80 2.28 -0.27 9.49
CA VAL A 80 1.70 -0.05 10.80
C VAL A 80 0.26 -0.51 10.73
N SER A 81 -0.19 -1.29 11.70
CA SER A 81 -1.55 -1.82 11.66
C SER A 81 -2.17 -1.81 13.05
N GLN A 82 -3.50 -1.75 13.06
CA GLN A 82 -4.31 -1.81 14.27
C GLN A 82 -5.68 -2.34 13.86
N ASP A 83 -6.13 -3.41 14.52
CA ASP A 83 -7.43 -4.03 14.25
C ASP A 83 -7.56 -4.38 12.77
N ARG A 84 -8.48 -3.74 12.07
CA ARG A 84 -8.76 -4.01 10.66
C ARG A 84 -8.30 -2.87 9.76
N ALA A 85 -7.30 -2.13 10.20
CA ALA A 85 -6.76 -1.03 9.42
C ALA A 85 -5.24 -1.14 9.37
N ALA A 86 -4.64 -0.70 8.29
CA ALA A 86 -3.19 -0.69 8.16
C ALA A 86 -2.75 0.46 7.25
N MET A 87 -1.52 0.89 7.45
CA MET A 87 -0.89 1.88 6.58
C MET A 87 0.47 1.34 6.18
N SER A 88 0.84 1.51 4.93
CA SER A 88 2.16 1.12 4.44
C SER A 88 2.87 2.30 3.81
N MET A 89 4.20 2.30 3.97
CA MET A 89 5.07 3.17 3.21
C MET A 89 5.91 2.28 2.32
N ILE A 90 5.89 2.55 1.02
CA ILE A 90 6.60 1.76 0.04
C ILE A 90 7.49 2.66 -0.82
N GLU A 91 8.48 2.04 -1.44
CA GLU A 91 9.26 2.68 -2.48
C GLU A 91 8.91 2.01 -3.80
N PHE A 92 8.48 2.83 -4.76
CA PHE A 92 8.22 2.40 -6.13
C PHE A 92 9.40 2.86 -6.98
N SER A 93 10.00 1.95 -7.72
CA SER A 93 11.15 2.30 -8.55
C SER A 93 10.97 1.76 -9.96
N GLU A 94 11.47 2.51 -10.93
CA GLU A 94 11.44 2.12 -12.32
C GLU A 94 12.50 2.90 -13.08
N GLY A 95 13.38 2.18 -13.77
CA GLY A 95 14.34 2.83 -14.67
C GLY A 95 15.28 3.82 -14.02
N GLY A 96 15.68 3.58 -12.78
CA GLY A 96 16.61 4.48 -12.08
C GLY A 96 15.94 5.61 -11.32
N THR A 97 14.62 5.74 -11.40
CA THR A 97 13.88 6.70 -10.58
C THR A 97 13.14 5.98 -9.48
N SER A 98 12.91 6.66 -8.37
CA SER A 98 12.11 6.09 -7.29
C SER A 98 11.22 7.14 -6.67
N GLN A 99 10.13 6.67 -6.06
CA GLN A 99 9.08 7.51 -5.50
C GLN A 99 8.50 6.79 -4.30
N SER A 100 8.19 7.54 -3.25
CA SER A 100 7.55 6.97 -2.06
C SER A 100 6.03 6.99 -2.23
N GLY A 101 5.38 5.95 -1.74
CA GLY A 101 3.93 5.87 -1.71
C GLY A 101 3.46 5.59 -0.31
N LEU A 102 2.33 6.18 0.06
CA LEU A 102 1.67 5.95 1.34
C LEU A 102 0.29 5.41 1.06
N CYS A 103 0.01 4.22 1.57
CA CYS A 103 -1.27 3.55 1.32
C CYS A 103 -1.95 3.23 2.62
N PHE A 104 -3.23 3.54 2.69
CA PHE A 104 -4.07 3.21 3.83
C PHE A 104 -5.07 2.13 3.40
N PHE A 105 -5.25 1.13 4.26
CA PHE A 105 -6.09 -0.03 3.96
C PHE A 105 -7.09 -0.24 5.06
N ASP A 106 -8.34 -0.53 4.69
CA ASP A 106 -9.36 -1.00 5.62
C ASP A 106 -9.79 -2.38 5.19
N LEU A 107 -9.93 -3.28 6.16
CA LEU A 107 -10.36 -4.65 5.94
C LEU A 107 -11.78 -4.86 6.44
N GLY A 108 -12.53 -5.71 5.74
CA GLY A 108 -13.84 -6.13 6.18
C GLY A 108 -13.74 -7.21 7.26
N GLU A 109 -14.90 -7.69 7.72
CA GLU A 109 -14.94 -8.70 8.78
C GLU A 109 -14.33 -10.02 8.33
N ASP A 110 -14.37 -10.31 7.03
CA ASP A 110 -13.78 -11.53 6.49
C ASP A 110 -12.28 -11.43 6.25
N GLY A 111 -11.67 -10.29 6.58
CA GLY A 111 -10.23 -10.09 6.43
C GLY A 111 -9.80 -9.64 5.06
N ARG A 112 -10.75 -9.43 4.13
CA ARG A 112 -10.40 -8.91 2.80
C ARG A 112 -10.39 -7.39 2.80
N ILE A 113 -9.57 -6.83 1.91
CA ILE A 113 -9.43 -5.38 1.80
C ILE A 113 -10.68 -4.80 1.16
N VAL A 114 -11.31 -3.84 1.83
CA VAL A 114 -12.53 -3.20 1.33
C VAL A 114 -12.28 -1.78 0.83
N ARG A 115 -11.20 -1.13 1.30
CA ARG A 115 -10.88 0.24 0.87
C ARG A 115 -9.37 0.44 0.88
N ILE A 116 -8.89 1.11 -0.16
CA ILE A 116 -7.47 1.50 -0.29
C ILE A 116 -7.44 2.98 -0.64
N THR A 117 -6.64 3.74 0.10
CA THR A 117 -6.41 5.16 -0.19
C THR A 117 -4.93 5.35 -0.41
N ASP A 118 -4.57 5.86 -1.58
CA ASP A 118 -3.19 5.93 -2.06
C ASP A 118 -2.73 7.36 -2.17
N PHE A 119 -1.53 7.63 -1.68
CA PHE A 119 -0.90 8.96 -1.79
C PHE A 119 0.49 8.80 -2.37
N TRP A 120 0.83 9.65 -3.33
CA TRP A 120 2.14 9.66 -3.98
C TRP A 120 2.70 11.06 -3.91
N PRO A 121 3.31 11.44 -2.75
CA PRO A 121 3.81 12.81 -2.58
C PRO A 121 4.95 13.11 -3.55
N ASP A 122 4.88 14.28 -4.16
CA ASP A 122 5.93 14.78 -5.02
C ASP A 122 6.84 15.70 -4.22
N PRO A 123 8.16 15.61 -4.41
CA PRO A 123 9.09 16.56 -3.76
C PRO A 123 8.85 17.98 -4.27
N TYR A 124 8.98 18.95 -3.41
CA TYR A 124 8.93 20.36 -3.81
C TYR A 124 9.76 21.20 -2.84
N GLU A 125 10.08 22.41 -3.26
CA GLU A 125 10.93 23.29 -2.46
C GLU A 125 10.17 23.85 -1.28
N PRO A 126 10.79 23.90 -0.09
CA PRO A 126 10.12 24.48 1.07
C PRO A 126 9.96 25.98 0.94
N PRO A 127 9.01 26.58 1.66
CA PRO A 127 8.90 28.04 1.69
C PRO A 127 10.20 28.67 2.18
N PRO A 128 10.64 29.78 1.55
CA PRO A 128 11.94 30.35 1.92
C PRO A 128 11.96 30.97 3.32
N GLY A 129 10.81 31.30 3.87
CA GLY A 129 10.74 31.99 5.17
C GLY A 129 11.23 31.16 6.35
N ARG A 130 11.44 29.87 6.18
CA ARG A 130 11.93 29.01 7.27
C ARG A 130 13.29 28.38 6.99
N ALA A 131 14.00 28.87 5.96
CA ALA A 131 15.28 28.29 5.57
C ALA A 131 16.33 28.40 6.69
N HIS A 132 16.24 29.41 7.54
CA HIS A 132 17.17 29.59 8.65
C HIS A 132 16.91 28.66 9.83
N LEU A 133 15.82 27.91 9.80
CA LEU A 133 15.41 27.05 10.91
C LEU A 133 15.60 25.56 10.62
N ALA A 134 15.79 25.19 9.36
CA ALA A 134 15.83 23.77 8.96
C ALA A 134 16.98 23.55 7.98
N GLY A 135 17.71 22.45 8.16
CA GLY A 135 18.68 22.01 7.16
C GLY A 135 18.00 21.28 6.01
N ARG A 136 18.76 20.94 4.98
CA ARG A 136 18.29 20.17 3.83
C ARG A 136 19.07 18.84 3.77
N TYR A 137 18.41 17.79 3.27
CA TYR A 137 19.06 16.49 3.09
C TYR A 137 18.63 15.86 1.78
#